data_28a0bbf188125f0a0f4347138b42231d
#
_entry.id   28a0bbf188125f0a0f4347138b42231d
#
_cell.length_a   1.000
_cell.length_b   1.000
_cell.length_c   1.000
_cell.angle_alpha   90.00
_cell.angle_beta   90.00
_cell.angle_gamma   90.00
#
_symmetry.space_group_name_H-M   'P 1'
#
loop_
_entity.id
_entity.type
_entity.pdbx_description
1 polymer ?
#
loop_
_entity_poly.entity_id
_entity_poly.type
_entity_poly.pdbx_seq_one_letter_code
_entity_poly.pdbx_strand_id
1 'polypeptide(L)'
;MEDIFDEIMRLKKERNAIILAHVYQPEEIQEIADFTGDSFGLSRKAASTDADVIVFCGVRFMAETANILSPDKITLLPAIDAGCQMFTDALEADVRKIRAEHPDALIVSYVNTPASVKAMSDICC
;
A
#
# COMPACT_ATOMS: atom_id res chain seq x y z
N MET A 1 14.71 30.03 4.19
CA MET A 1 13.56 29.15 3.93
C MET A 1 14.13 27.74 3.89
N GLU A 2 13.70 26.90 4.82
CA GLU A 2 14.11 25.49 4.81
C GLU A 2 13.61 24.86 3.50
N ASP A 3 14.45 24.12 2.80
CA ASP A 3 14.05 23.44 1.59
C ASP A 3 13.05 22.34 1.99
N ILE A 4 12.02 22.11 1.18
CA ILE A 4 11.01 21.07 1.43
C ILE A 4 11.65 19.69 1.64
N PHE A 5 12.75 19.43 0.96
CA PHE A 5 13.56 18.23 1.13
C PHE A 5 14.10 18.12 2.57
N ASP A 6 14.71 19.18 3.08
CA ASP A 6 15.28 19.22 4.44
C ASP A 6 14.19 19.04 5.50
N GLU A 7 13.02 19.64 5.29
CA GLU A 7 11.88 19.49 6.18
C GLU A 7 11.36 18.02 6.19
N ILE A 8 11.24 17.39 5.03
CA ILE A 8 10.84 15.99 4.93
C ILE A 8 11.83 15.09 5.67
N MET A 9 13.13 15.30 5.47
CA MET A 9 14.17 14.51 6.12
C MET A 9 14.20 14.72 7.64
N ARG A 10 13.94 15.92 8.11
CA ARG A 10 13.79 16.23 9.53
C ARG A 10 12.59 15.50 10.14
N LEU A 11 11.41 15.64 9.54
CA LEU A 11 10.18 14.99 10.01
C LEU A 11 10.29 13.47 9.99
N LYS A 12 10.88 12.90 8.94
CA LYS A 12 11.14 11.47 8.82
C LYS A 12 11.95 10.95 10.02
N LYS A 13 13.00 11.67 10.41
CA LYS A 13 13.81 11.32 11.58
C LYS A 13 13.05 11.48 12.91
N GLU A 14 12.33 12.60 13.08
CA GLU A 14 11.57 12.90 14.28
C GLU A 14 10.43 11.89 14.53
N ARG A 15 9.83 11.38 13.46
CA ARG A 15 8.70 10.46 13.52
C ARG A 15 9.10 8.98 13.45
N ASN A 16 10.40 8.69 13.40
CA ASN A 16 10.89 7.34 13.11
C ASN A 16 10.15 6.73 11.89
N ALA A 17 10.16 7.47 10.78
CA ALA A 17 9.42 7.12 9.58
C ALA A 17 10.32 6.56 8.48
N ILE A 18 9.78 5.65 7.69
CA ILE A 18 10.34 5.17 6.44
C ILE A 18 9.47 5.62 5.26
N ILE A 19 10.10 6.03 4.18
CA ILE A 19 9.43 6.39 2.92
C ILE A 19 9.63 5.24 1.93
N LEU A 20 8.55 4.62 1.52
CA LEU A 20 8.53 3.56 0.52
C LEU A 20 7.89 4.10 -0.76
N ALA A 21 8.58 4.02 -1.89
CA ALA A 21 8.08 4.53 -3.17
C ALA A 21 7.97 3.41 -4.21
N HIS A 22 6.82 3.34 -4.89
CA HIS A 22 6.67 2.47 -6.04
C HIS A 22 7.50 3.00 -7.22
N VAL A 23 8.07 2.11 -8.03
CA VAL A 23 8.92 2.46 -9.19
C VAL A 23 8.23 3.33 -10.25
N TYR A 24 6.91 3.47 -10.21
CA TYR A 24 6.15 4.36 -11.10
C TYR A 24 6.02 5.79 -10.57
N GLN A 25 6.53 6.07 -9.36
CA GLN A 25 6.52 7.43 -8.84
C GLN A 25 7.52 8.33 -9.60
N PRO A 26 7.28 9.65 -9.65
CA PRO A 26 8.24 10.62 -10.19
C PRO A 26 9.62 10.49 -9.54
N GLU A 27 10.65 10.88 -10.28
CA GLU A 27 12.04 10.77 -9.84
C GLU A 27 12.28 11.45 -8.50
N GLU A 28 11.70 12.63 -8.30
CA GLU A 28 11.83 13.41 -7.06
C GLU A 28 11.29 12.66 -5.83
N ILE A 29 10.26 11.84 -6.01
CA ILE A 29 9.71 11.00 -4.94
C ILE A 29 10.59 9.77 -4.70
N GLN A 30 11.15 9.21 -5.77
CA GLN A 30 12.07 8.08 -5.64
C GLN A 30 13.38 8.49 -4.96
N GLU A 31 13.88 9.71 -5.19
CA GLU A 31 15.10 10.24 -4.57
C GLU A 31 15.00 10.40 -3.06
N ILE A 32 13.83 10.78 -2.53
CA ILE A 32 13.61 10.91 -1.08
C ILE A 32 13.23 9.60 -0.39
N ALA A 33 12.94 8.54 -1.16
CA ALA A 33 12.52 7.26 -0.61
C ALA A 33 13.70 6.49 -0.01
N ASP A 34 13.44 5.79 1.07
CA ASP A 34 14.39 4.85 1.68
C ASP A 34 14.49 3.53 0.89
N PHE A 35 13.41 3.20 0.23
CA PHE A 35 13.34 2.00 -0.61
C PHE A 35 12.37 2.23 -1.77
N THR A 36 12.83 1.87 -2.96
CA THR A 36 12.04 1.90 -4.19
C THR A 36 11.90 0.48 -4.71
N GLY A 37 10.70 0.10 -5.13
CA GLY A 37 10.45 -1.26 -5.60
C GLY A 37 9.08 -1.45 -6.22
N ASP A 38 8.78 -2.68 -6.55
CA ASP A 38 7.45 -3.12 -6.96
C ASP A 38 6.53 -3.35 -5.75
N SER A 39 5.26 -3.66 -6.01
CA SER A 39 4.24 -3.87 -4.97
C SER A 39 4.64 -4.94 -3.96
N PHE A 40 5.21 -6.04 -4.43
CA PHE A 40 5.61 -7.15 -3.56
C PHE A 40 6.85 -6.82 -2.71
N GLY A 41 7.87 -6.23 -3.34
CA GLY A 41 9.08 -5.79 -2.65
C GLY A 41 8.78 -4.75 -1.56
N LEU A 42 7.91 -3.78 -1.87
CA LEU A 42 7.48 -2.75 -0.91
C LEU A 42 6.68 -3.35 0.25
N SER A 43 5.80 -4.31 0.00
CA SER A 43 5.04 -5.01 1.04
C SER A 43 5.95 -5.77 2.01
N ARG A 44 6.95 -6.47 1.47
CA ARG A 44 7.96 -7.15 2.29
C ARG A 44 8.78 -6.17 3.12
N LYS A 45 9.17 -5.03 2.53
CA LYS A 45 9.91 -3.98 3.23
C LYS A 45 9.08 -3.38 4.36
N ALA A 46 7.81 -3.08 4.11
CA ALA A 46 6.88 -2.60 5.13
C ALA A 46 6.76 -3.58 6.31
N ALA A 47 6.68 -4.88 6.03
CA ALA A 47 6.57 -5.92 7.05
C ALA A 47 7.85 -6.07 7.90
N SER A 48 9.02 -5.74 7.36
CA SER A 48 10.33 -5.97 8.00
C SER A 48 11.00 -4.73 8.58
N THR A 49 10.39 -3.55 8.45
CA THR A 49 10.98 -2.30 8.98
C THR A 49 10.75 -2.14 10.48
N ASP A 50 11.71 -1.54 11.18
CA ASP A 50 11.60 -1.13 12.59
C ASP A 50 11.01 0.28 12.76
N ALA A 51 10.69 0.97 11.66
CA ALA A 51 10.06 2.29 11.70
C ALA A 51 8.64 2.22 12.32
N ASP A 52 8.25 3.27 13.02
CA ASP A 52 6.90 3.40 13.60
C ASP A 52 5.89 3.90 12.57
N VAL A 53 6.37 4.66 11.59
CA VAL A 53 5.56 5.28 10.54
C VAL A 53 6.05 4.83 9.16
N ILE A 54 5.12 4.42 8.32
CA ILE A 54 5.37 4.08 6.92
C ILE A 54 4.67 5.13 6.04
N VAL A 55 5.44 5.92 5.31
CA VAL A 55 4.91 6.80 4.25
C VAL A 55 4.95 6.02 2.95
N PHE A 56 3.79 5.66 2.44
CA PHE A 56 3.68 4.82 1.26
C PHE A 56 3.34 5.67 0.02
N CYS A 57 4.33 5.91 -0.83
CA CYS A 57 4.19 6.64 -2.09
C CYS A 57 3.84 5.65 -3.21
N GLY A 58 2.55 5.46 -3.42
CA GLY A 58 1.98 4.52 -4.39
C GLY A 58 0.46 4.62 -4.41
N VAL A 59 -0.20 3.60 -4.92
CA VAL A 59 -1.66 3.56 -4.95
C VAL A 59 -2.23 3.01 -3.63
N ARG A 60 -3.47 3.35 -3.37
CA ARG A 60 -4.16 3.07 -2.10
C ARG A 60 -4.09 1.61 -1.66
N PHE A 61 -4.36 0.65 -2.54
CA PHE A 61 -4.36 -0.77 -2.15
C PHE A 61 -2.97 -1.27 -1.73
N MET A 62 -1.88 -0.65 -2.19
CA MET A 62 -0.52 -0.97 -1.73
C MET A 62 -0.30 -0.48 -0.29
N ALA A 63 -0.77 0.72 0.05
CA ALA A 63 -0.72 1.23 1.42
C ALA A 63 -1.60 0.39 2.36
N GLU A 64 -2.77 -0.05 1.90
CA GLU A 64 -3.63 -0.98 2.62
C GLU A 64 -2.90 -2.31 2.91
N THR A 65 -2.19 -2.86 1.92
CA THR A 65 -1.40 -4.08 2.11
C THR A 65 -0.28 -3.89 3.13
N ALA A 66 0.42 -2.76 3.09
CA ALA A 66 1.43 -2.42 4.08
C ALA A 66 0.84 -2.35 5.50
N ASN A 67 -0.34 -1.75 5.66
CA ASN A 67 -1.03 -1.68 6.94
C ASN A 67 -1.51 -3.05 7.44
N ILE A 68 -2.01 -3.91 6.55
CA ILE A 68 -2.41 -5.28 6.91
C ILE A 68 -1.22 -6.10 7.44
N LEU A 69 -0.06 -5.95 6.82
CA LEU A 69 1.16 -6.66 7.21
C LEU A 69 1.85 -6.07 8.44
N SER A 70 1.58 -4.82 8.76
CA SER A 70 2.15 -4.10 9.90
C SER A 70 1.09 -3.29 10.64
N PRO A 71 0.11 -3.95 11.28
CA PRO A 71 -1.07 -3.29 11.86
C PRO A 71 -0.73 -2.38 13.05
N ASP A 72 0.40 -2.60 13.69
CA ASP A 72 0.86 -1.80 14.82
C ASP A 72 1.56 -0.49 14.40
N LYS A 73 1.78 -0.31 13.09
CA LYS A 73 2.44 0.87 12.53
C LYS A 73 1.42 1.85 11.94
N ILE A 74 1.79 3.12 11.91
CA ILE A 74 1.02 4.15 11.20
C ILE A 74 1.42 4.10 9.73
N THR A 75 0.47 3.80 8.85
CA THR A 75 0.68 3.86 7.40
C THR A 75 0.01 5.11 6.84
N LEU A 76 0.78 5.97 6.23
CA LEU A 76 0.34 7.22 5.62
C LEU A 76 0.37 7.10 4.10
N LEU A 77 -0.70 7.55 3.46
CA LEU A 77 -0.81 7.67 2.00
C LEU A 77 -0.88 9.16 1.65
N PRO A 78 0.15 9.74 1.00
CA PRO A 78 0.18 11.18 0.71
C PRO A 78 -0.98 11.69 -0.15
N ALA A 79 -1.48 10.86 -1.08
CA ALA A 79 -2.63 11.17 -1.92
C ALA A 79 -3.70 10.09 -1.74
N ILE A 80 -4.75 10.40 -0.98
CA ILE A 80 -5.82 9.43 -0.63
C ILE A 80 -6.60 8.95 -1.86
N ASP A 81 -6.64 9.74 -2.91
CA ASP A 81 -7.27 9.47 -4.20
C ASP A 81 -6.34 8.75 -5.20
N ALA A 82 -5.12 8.42 -4.80
CA ALA A 82 -4.19 7.63 -5.60
C ALA A 82 -4.76 6.22 -5.83
N GLY A 83 -5.49 6.06 -6.93
CA GLY A 83 -6.17 4.83 -7.32
C GLY A 83 -5.57 4.17 -8.56
N CYS A 84 -6.13 3.04 -8.91
CA CYS A 84 -5.84 2.34 -10.15
C CYS A 84 -7.14 2.08 -10.91
N GLN A 85 -7.20 2.47 -12.18
CA GLN A 85 -8.41 2.30 -13.00
C GLN A 85 -8.81 0.83 -13.20
N MET A 86 -7.90 -0.11 -12.97
CA MET A 86 -8.18 -1.54 -13.04
C MET A 86 -9.02 -2.05 -11.84
N PHE A 87 -9.08 -1.30 -10.74
CA PHE A 87 -9.76 -1.71 -9.52
C PHE A 87 -10.76 -0.64 -9.11
N THR A 88 -12.00 -0.85 -9.53
CA THR A 88 -13.14 0.02 -9.21
C THR A 88 -13.92 -0.53 -8.02
N ASP A 89 -14.78 0.29 -7.43
CA ASP A 89 -15.68 -0.13 -6.35
C ASP A 89 -16.64 -1.26 -6.77
N ALA A 90 -16.87 -1.42 -8.08
CA ALA A 90 -17.66 -2.51 -8.63
C ALA A 90 -17.06 -3.90 -8.36
N LEU A 91 -15.73 -3.99 -8.24
CA LEU A 91 -15.05 -5.28 -8.02
C LEU A 91 -15.51 -5.98 -6.73
N GLU A 92 -15.75 -5.24 -5.65
CA GLU A 92 -16.25 -5.81 -4.41
C GLU A 92 -17.65 -6.42 -4.59
N ALA A 93 -18.54 -5.72 -5.27
CA ALA A 93 -19.90 -6.19 -5.55
C ALA A 93 -19.88 -7.45 -6.44
N ASP A 94 -19.01 -7.48 -7.44
CA ASP A 94 -18.85 -8.63 -8.33
C ASP A 94 -18.34 -9.86 -7.56
N VAL A 95 -17.37 -9.69 -6.67
CA VAL A 95 -16.84 -10.78 -5.84
C VAL A 95 -17.92 -11.32 -4.88
N ARG A 96 -18.72 -10.45 -4.26
CA ARG A 96 -19.84 -10.84 -3.41
C ARG A 96 -20.87 -11.66 -4.18
N LYS A 97 -21.19 -11.25 -5.40
CA LYS A 97 -22.12 -11.96 -6.28
C LYS A 97 -21.60 -13.35 -6.63
N ILE A 98 -20.36 -13.44 -7.09
CA ILE A 98 -19.72 -14.72 -7.43
C ILE A 98 -19.67 -15.67 -6.23
N ARG A 99 -19.33 -15.15 -5.04
CA ARG A 99 -19.33 -15.97 -3.81
C ARG A 99 -20.73 -16.52 -3.50
N ALA A 100 -21.79 -15.73 -3.71
CA ALA A 100 -23.16 -16.16 -3.49
C ALA A 100 -23.62 -17.22 -4.50
N GLU A 101 -23.20 -17.10 -5.76
CA GLU A 101 -23.52 -18.05 -6.84
C GLU A 101 -22.71 -19.37 -6.73
N HIS A 102 -21.50 -19.28 -6.16
CA HIS A 102 -20.57 -20.41 -6.04
C HIS A 102 -19.99 -20.50 -4.63
N PRO A 103 -20.78 -20.90 -3.62
CA PRO A 103 -20.38 -20.86 -2.21
C PRO A 103 -19.19 -21.78 -1.88
N ASP A 104 -19.01 -22.87 -2.63
CA ASP A 104 -17.92 -23.84 -2.43
C ASP A 104 -16.64 -23.50 -3.22
N ALA A 105 -16.65 -22.44 -4.04
CA ALA A 105 -15.49 -22.05 -4.82
C ALA A 105 -14.48 -21.27 -3.97
N LEU A 106 -13.19 -21.56 -4.17
CA LEU A 106 -12.12 -20.77 -3.58
C LEU A 106 -11.93 -19.45 -4.36
N ILE A 107 -11.87 -18.35 -3.63
CA ILE A 107 -11.53 -17.05 -4.19
C ILE A 107 -10.05 -16.80 -3.94
N VAL A 108 -9.29 -16.71 -5.03
CA VAL A 108 -7.86 -16.37 -5.03
C VAL A 108 -7.71 -14.95 -5.57
N SER A 109 -7.19 -14.06 -4.76
CA SER A 109 -6.95 -12.66 -5.14
C SER A 109 -5.48 -12.37 -5.32
N TYR A 110 -5.18 -11.55 -6.32
CA TYR A 110 -3.86 -11.00 -6.52
C TYR A 110 -3.55 -9.94 -5.45
N VAL A 111 -2.28 -9.83 -5.05
CA VAL A 111 -1.84 -8.87 -4.02
C VAL A 111 -2.25 -7.41 -4.34
N ASN A 112 -2.32 -7.05 -5.61
CA ASN A 112 -2.74 -5.73 -6.08
C ASN A 112 -4.26 -5.61 -6.16
N THR A 113 -4.97 -5.89 -5.08
CA THR A 113 -6.41 -5.67 -4.94
C THR A 113 -6.72 -4.89 -3.67
N PRO A 114 -7.87 -4.18 -3.61
CA PRO A 114 -8.31 -3.50 -2.40
C PRO A 114 -8.44 -4.43 -1.20
N ALA A 115 -8.26 -3.88 0.01
CA ALA A 115 -8.41 -4.62 1.25
C ALA A 115 -9.80 -5.26 1.41
N SER A 116 -10.86 -4.61 0.92
CA SER A 116 -12.22 -5.13 0.91
C SER A 116 -12.37 -6.43 0.11
N VAL A 117 -11.65 -6.54 -1.02
CA VAL A 117 -11.60 -7.77 -1.83
C VAL A 117 -10.77 -8.85 -1.14
N LYS A 118 -9.62 -8.48 -0.56
CA LYS A 118 -8.81 -9.41 0.22
C LYS A 118 -9.57 -10.04 1.39
N ALA A 119 -10.40 -9.24 2.06
CA ALA A 119 -11.23 -9.70 3.18
C ALA A 119 -12.27 -10.78 2.79
N MET A 120 -12.63 -10.83 1.50
CA MET A 120 -13.55 -11.83 0.97
C MET A 120 -12.84 -13.03 0.30
N SER A 121 -11.51 -12.97 0.22
CA SER A 121 -10.69 -13.96 -0.45
C SER A 121 -10.25 -15.05 0.52
N ASP A 122 -10.09 -16.25 0.01
CA ASP A 122 -9.58 -17.39 0.77
C ASP A 122 -8.04 -17.41 0.72
N ILE A 123 -7.47 -16.93 -0.39
CA ILE A 123 -6.01 -16.88 -0.62
C ILE A 123 -5.68 -15.54 -1.30
N CYS A 124 -4.57 -14.91 -0.87
CA CYS A 124 -3.96 -13.75 -1.53
C CYS A 124 -2.54 -14.12 -1.97
N CYS A 125 -2.17 -13.80 -3.21
CA CYS A 125 -0.84 -14.10 -3.79
C CYS A 125 -0.32 -12.96 -4.67
#